data_f2e72c993cfe698c0d40062a3c92dda6
#
_entry.id   f2e72c993cfe698c0d40062a3c92dda6
#
_cell.length_a   1.000
_cell.length_b   1.000
_cell.length_c   1.000
_cell.angle_alpha   90.00
_cell.angle_beta   90.00
_cell.angle_gamma   90.00
#
_symmetry.space_group_name_H-M   'P 1'
#
loop_
_entity.id
_entity.type
_entity.pdbx_description
1 polymer ?
#
loop_
_entity_poly.entity_id
_entity_poly.type
_entity_poly.pdbx_seq_one_letter_code
_entity_poly.pdbx_strand_id
1 'polypeptide(L)'
;MDNLNNLIIGTEFENMSLEEIIKTASSGSIFNNAAQVWNHTFYWEGLTLEKNIIGISNIEKRILEKWESMEIFQKTFNDIAMKTFGSGWTWLIKKPDGSLDIVSTSNAATPLTTENIPLLTCDVWEHAYYIDYRNARAKYLENFWNIADWEKIEMRYNEN
;
A
#
# COMPACT_ATOMS: atom_id res chain seq x y z
N MET A 1 -9.92 10.44 10.74
CA MET A 1 -9.83 9.98 12.17
C MET A 1 -11.14 10.22 12.90
N ASP A 2 -11.69 11.44 12.94
CA ASP A 2 -12.88 11.76 13.75
C ASP A 2 -14.09 10.87 13.49
N ASN A 3 -14.35 10.53 12.22
CA ASN A 3 -15.46 9.63 11.87
C ASN A 3 -15.28 8.23 12.48
N LEU A 4 -14.07 7.68 12.45
CA LEU A 4 -13.79 6.37 13.06
C LEU A 4 -14.01 6.44 14.58
N ASN A 5 -13.41 7.43 15.22
CA ASN A 5 -13.52 7.60 16.66
C ASN A 5 -15.00 7.68 17.12
N ASN A 6 -15.83 8.44 16.37
CA ASN A 6 -17.26 8.54 16.66
C ASN A 6 -18.03 7.22 16.43
N LEU A 7 -17.60 6.42 15.45
CA LEU A 7 -18.28 5.16 15.12
C LEU A 7 -17.99 4.04 16.11
N ILE A 8 -16.85 4.08 16.80
CA ILE A 8 -16.42 2.99 17.72
C ILE A 8 -16.85 3.22 19.17
N ILE A 9 -17.24 4.43 19.56
CA ILE A 9 -17.68 4.75 20.93
C ILE A 9 -18.82 3.80 21.36
N GLY A 10 -18.66 3.15 22.52
CA GLY A 10 -19.64 2.23 23.08
C GLY A 10 -19.77 0.90 22.33
N THR A 11 -18.89 0.62 21.39
CA THR A 11 -18.81 -0.67 20.69
C THR A 11 -17.67 -1.54 21.21
N GLU A 12 -17.61 -2.79 20.77
CA GLU A 12 -16.46 -3.68 21.05
C GLU A 12 -15.12 -3.16 20.52
N PHE A 13 -15.15 -2.25 19.53
CA PHE A 13 -13.97 -1.69 18.86
C PHE A 13 -13.34 -0.52 19.63
N GLU A 14 -13.99 0.04 20.64
CA GLU A 14 -13.58 1.30 21.31
C GLU A 14 -12.16 1.25 21.88
N ASN A 15 -11.72 0.09 22.36
CA ASN A 15 -10.40 -0.09 22.97
C ASN A 15 -9.43 -0.91 22.12
N MET A 16 -9.77 -1.19 20.87
CA MET A 16 -8.92 -1.94 19.94
C MET A 16 -7.94 -1.02 19.23
N SER A 17 -6.76 -1.53 18.90
CA SER A 17 -5.83 -0.89 17.96
C SER A 17 -6.45 -0.81 16.57
N LEU A 18 -5.90 0.06 15.72
CA LEU A 18 -6.39 0.24 14.35
C LEU A 18 -6.33 -1.07 13.54
N GLU A 19 -5.25 -1.82 13.69
CA GLU A 19 -5.04 -3.12 13.04
C GLU A 19 -6.03 -4.19 13.55
N GLU A 20 -6.30 -4.21 14.84
CA GLU A 20 -7.31 -5.12 15.42
C GLU A 20 -8.70 -4.80 14.88
N ILE A 21 -9.08 -3.53 14.82
CA ILE A 21 -10.35 -3.10 14.21
C ILE A 21 -10.45 -3.61 12.77
N ILE A 22 -9.41 -3.40 11.95
CA ILE A 22 -9.40 -3.82 10.53
C ILE A 22 -9.54 -5.33 10.39
N LYS A 23 -8.87 -6.10 11.24
CA LYS A 23 -8.91 -7.57 11.20
C LYS A 23 -10.23 -8.16 11.70
N THR A 24 -10.91 -7.44 12.61
CA THR A 24 -12.14 -7.89 13.27
C THR A 24 -13.39 -7.40 12.54
N ALA A 25 -13.43 -6.13 12.13
CA ALA A 25 -14.53 -5.54 11.39
C ALA A 25 -14.44 -5.92 9.91
N SER A 26 -15.11 -6.99 9.49
CA SER A 26 -14.99 -7.55 8.14
C SER A 26 -15.55 -6.66 7.02
N SER A 27 -16.40 -5.68 7.35
CA SER A 27 -17.04 -4.77 6.37
C SER A 27 -17.74 -3.60 7.07
N GLY A 28 -18.34 -2.70 6.28
CA GLY A 28 -19.15 -1.59 6.78
C GLY A 28 -18.35 -0.33 7.12
N SER A 29 -19.02 0.62 7.78
CA SER A 29 -18.44 1.96 8.00
C SER A 29 -17.21 1.94 8.91
N ILE A 30 -17.20 1.10 9.95
CA ILE A 30 -16.06 0.99 10.87
C ILE A 30 -14.84 0.46 10.11
N PHE A 31 -14.99 -0.66 9.39
CA PHE A 31 -13.93 -1.20 8.55
C PHE A 31 -13.41 -0.18 7.54
N ASN A 32 -14.31 0.43 6.76
CA ASN A 32 -13.91 1.37 5.71
C ASN A 32 -13.11 2.56 6.27
N ASN A 33 -13.56 3.14 7.40
CA ASN A 33 -12.83 4.25 8.01
C ASN A 33 -11.50 3.81 8.61
N ALA A 34 -11.46 2.68 9.31
CA ALA A 34 -10.22 2.15 9.89
C ALA A 34 -9.19 1.79 8.82
N ALA A 35 -9.61 1.05 7.80
CA ALA A 35 -8.73 0.65 6.70
C ALA A 35 -8.21 1.84 5.90
N GLN A 36 -9.04 2.86 5.63
CA GLN A 36 -8.58 4.08 4.95
C GLN A 36 -7.58 4.88 5.80
N VAL A 37 -7.78 4.99 7.10
CA VAL A 37 -6.79 5.63 7.98
C VAL A 37 -5.47 4.89 7.90
N TRP A 38 -5.50 3.56 8.01
CA TRP A 38 -4.30 2.74 7.97
C TRP A 38 -3.61 2.79 6.60
N ASN A 39 -4.36 2.60 5.50
CA ASN A 39 -3.81 2.60 4.14
C ASN A 39 -3.10 3.93 3.83
N HIS A 40 -3.71 5.07 4.19
CA HIS A 40 -3.10 6.37 3.97
C HIS A 40 -1.87 6.61 4.85
N THR A 41 -1.91 6.21 6.14
CA THR A 41 -0.73 6.29 7.02
C THR A 41 0.42 5.47 6.43
N PHE A 42 0.16 4.22 6.05
CA PHE A 42 1.15 3.34 5.44
C PHE A 42 1.71 3.91 4.13
N TYR A 43 0.84 4.52 3.30
CA TYR A 43 1.23 5.18 2.05
C TYR A 43 2.17 6.35 2.31
N TRP A 44 1.79 7.29 3.18
CA TRP A 44 2.61 8.47 3.48
C TRP A 44 3.96 8.12 4.10
N GLU A 45 4.00 7.15 4.98
CA GLU A 45 5.25 6.64 5.56
C GLU A 45 6.16 5.92 4.56
N GLY A 46 5.63 5.49 3.44
CA GLY A 46 6.36 4.84 2.35
C GLY A 46 6.87 5.81 1.28
N LEU A 47 6.80 7.13 1.52
CA LEU A 47 7.22 8.16 0.57
C LEU A 47 8.31 9.05 1.16
N THR A 48 9.26 9.46 0.33
CA THR A 48 10.33 10.38 0.69
C THR A 48 10.69 11.31 -0.47
N LEU A 49 11.15 12.53 -0.14
CA LEU A 49 11.77 13.44 -1.11
C LEU A 49 13.29 13.28 -1.16
N GLU A 50 13.86 12.53 -0.23
CA GLU A 50 15.29 12.23 -0.23
C GLU A 50 15.59 11.17 -1.28
N LYS A 51 16.68 11.37 -2.04
CA LYS A 51 17.12 10.35 -2.98
C LYS A 51 17.77 9.21 -2.21
N ASN A 52 17.03 8.16 -2.01
CA ASN A 52 17.57 6.93 -1.44
C ASN A 52 18.49 6.28 -2.47
N ILE A 53 19.80 6.34 -2.19
CA ILE A 53 20.78 5.54 -2.95
C ILE A 53 20.67 4.13 -2.39
N ILE A 54 19.90 3.32 -3.08
CA ILE A 54 19.76 1.91 -2.75
C ILE A 54 21.10 1.25 -3.08
N GLY A 55 21.86 0.89 -2.04
CA GLY A 55 22.84 -0.17 -2.19
C GLY A 55 22.10 -1.51 -2.44
N ILE A 56 22.81 -2.58 -2.81
CA ILE A 56 22.18 -3.89 -3.05
C ILE A 56 21.49 -4.36 -1.75
N SER A 57 20.19 -4.08 -1.63
CA SER A 57 19.36 -4.40 -0.48
C SER A 57 18.77 -5.81 -0.59
N ASN A 58 18.25 -6.37 0.51
CA ASN A 58 17.62 -7.69 0.48
C ASN A 58 16.35 -7.68 -0.37
N ILE A 59 15.53 -6.62 -0.25
CA ILE A 59 14.32 -6.48 -1.05
C ILE A 59 14.64 -6.37 -2.55
N GLU A 60 15.67 -5.62 -2.92
CA GLU A 60 16.09 -5.50 -4.33
C GLU A 60 16.50 -6.85 -4.90
N LYS A 61 17.31 -7.64 -4.18
CA LYS A 61 17.65 -9.01 -4.62
C LYS A 61 16.41 -9.86 -4.88
N ARG A 62 15.44 -9.82 -3.97
CA ARG A 62 14.19 -10.59 -4.11
C ARG A 62 13.33 -10.11 -5.27
N ILE A 63 13.33 -8.79 -5.56
CA ILE A 63 12.67 -8.23 -6.73
C ILE A 63 13.34 -8.73 -8.01
N LEU A 64 14.68 -8.68 -8.08
CA LEU A 64 15.44 -9.14 -9.23
C LEU A 64 15.30 -10.65 -9.47
N GLU A 65 15.23 -11.46 -8.41
CA GLU A 65 14.97 -12.90 -8.51
C GLU A 65 13.61 -13.21 -9.16
N LYS A 66 12.59 -12.38 -8.92
CA LYS A 66 11.23 -12.62 -9.43
C LYS A 66 10.94 -11.93 -10.77
N TRP A 67 11.42 -10.71 -10.95
CA TRP A 67 11.08 -9.87 -12.10
C TRP A 67 12.28 -9.54 -13.00
N GLU A 68 13.45 -10.14 -12.76
CA GLU A 68 14.66 -10.00 -13.56
C GLU A 68 15.28 -8.59 -13.56
N SER A 69 14.49 -7.52 -13.48
CA SER A 69 14.97 -6.14 -13.37
C SER A 69 13.98 -5.25 -12.60
N MET A 70 14.47 -4.11 -12.09
CA MET A 70 13.63 -3.09 -11.45
C MET A 70 12.64 -2.48 -12.44
N GLU A 71 13.01 -2.33 -13.69
CA GLU A 71 12.14 -1.80 -14.75
C GLU A 71 10.95 -2.74 -15.02
N ILE A 72 11.20 -4.05 -15.08
CA ILE A 72 10.12 -5.05 -15.26
C ILE A 72 9.21 -5.08 -14.04
N PHE A 73 9.79 -5.01 -12.83
CA PHE A 73 9.01 -4.91 -11.60
C PHE A 73 8.11 -3.67 -11.60
N GLN A 74 8.68 -2.47 -11.83
CA GLN A 74 7.94 -1.22 -11.86
C GLN A 74 6.85 -1.22 -12.94
N LYS A 75 7.19 -1.74 -14.13
CA LYS A 75 6.20 -1.90 -15.20
C LYS A 75 5.06 -2.82 -14.79
N THR A 76 5.36 -3.96 -14.17
CA THR A 76 4.36 -4.93 -13.70
C THR A 76 3.45 -4.30 -12.65
N PHE A 77 4.02 -3.57 -11.69
CA PHE A 77 3.27 -2.83 -10.69
C PHE A 77 2.34 -1.79 -11.32
N ASN A 78 2.87 -0.98 -12.25
CA ASN A 78 2.10 0.04 -12.95
C ASN A 78 0.97 -0.59 -13.79
N ASP A 79 1.22 -1.70 -14.47
CA ASP A 79 0.21 -2.41 -15.26
C ASP A 79 -0.96 -2.92 -14.38
N ILE A 80 -0.66 -3.40 -13.16
CA ILE A 80 -1.68 -3.83 -12.18
C ILE A 80 -2.44 -2.61 -11.65
N ALA A 81 -1.74 -1.53 -11.31
CA ALA A 81 -2.32 -0.27 -10.85
C ALA A 81 -3.27 0.34 -11.91
N MET A 82 -2.88 0.31 -13.18
CA MET A 82 -3.71 0.78 -14.30
C MET A 82 -4.98 -0.07 -14.49
N LYS A 83 -4.90 -1.37 -14.25
CA LYS A 83 -6.05 -2.29 -14.36
C LYS A 83 -7.00 -2.21 -13.18
N THR A 84 -6.62 -1.57 -12.07
CA THR A 84 -7.51 -1.37 -10.92
C THR A 84 -8.66 -0.47 -11.34
N PHE A 85 -9.86 -1.06 -11.48
CA PHE A 85 -11.04 -0.35 -11.89
C PHE A 85 -11.59 0.51 -10.74
N GLY A 86 -11.82 1.79 -11.01
CA GLY A 86 -12.31 2.73 -10.01
C GLY A 86 -11.25 3.07 -8.95
N SER A 87 -11.70 3.21 -7.70
CA SER A 87 -10.86 3.56 -6.55
C SER A 87 -10.25 2.32 -5.92
N GLY A 88 -9.00 2.43 -5.49
CA GLY A 88 -8.31 1.32 -4.85
C GLY A 88 -6.84 1.59 -4.60
N TRP A 89 -6.10 0.53 -4.37
CA TRP A 89 -4.69 0.53 -3.98
C TRP A 89 -3.94 -0.57 -4.71
N THR A 90 -2.68 -0.33 -5.03
CA THR A 90 -1.78 -1.36 -5.54
C THR A 90 -0.66 -1.58 -4.53
N TRP A 91 -0.35 -2.83 -4.24
CA TRP A 91 0.54 -3.24 -3.16
C TRP A 91 1.67 -4.14 -3.67
N LEU A 92 2.89 -3.89 -3.18
CA LEU A 92 3.92 -4.93 -3.10
C LEU A 92 3.74 -5.63 -1.76
N ILE A 93 3.61 -6.95 -1.77
CA ILE A 93 3.42 -7.78 -0.58
C ILE A 93 4.47 -8.88 -0.50
N LYS A 94 4.74 -9.33 0.74
CA LYS A 94 5.44 -10.57 1.04
C LYS A 94 4.41 -11.60 1.49
N LYS A 95 4.40 -12.76 0.83
CA LYS A 95 3.52 -13.88 1.17
C LYS A 95 4.07 -14.67 2.35
N PRO A 96 3.25 -15.55 3.00
CA PRO A 96 3.71 -16.41 4.10
C PRO A 96 4.87 -17.34 3.73
N ASP A 97 5.00 -17.72 2.45
CA ASP A 97 6.13 -18.52 1.95
C ASP A 97 7.40 -17.69 1.68
N GLY A 98 7.39 -16.40 2.00
CA GLY A 98 8.47 -15.46 1.77
C GLY A 98 8.59 -14.92 0.35
N SER A 99 7.76 -15.38 -0.58
CA SER A 99 7.74 -14.84 -1.95
C SER A 99 7.09 -13.46 -2.01
N LEU A 100 7.58 -12.62 -2.94
CA LEU A 100 6.95 -11.32 -3.20
C LEU A 100 5.79 -11.48 -4.19
N ASP A 101 4.81 -10.57 -4.12
CA ASP A 101 3.78 -10.45 -5.13
C ASP A 101 3.28 -9.01 -5.27
N ILE A 102 2.60 -8.70 -6.38
CA ILE A 102 1.93 -7.43 -6.59
C ILE A 102 0.44 -7.71 -6.69
N VAL A 103 -0.33 -7.06 -5.83
CA VAL A 103 -1.79 -7.23 -5.77
C VAL A 103 -2.49 -5.88 -5.80
N SER A 104 -3.75 -5.85 -6.21
CA SER A 104 -4.60 -4.67 -6.07
C SER A 104 -5.78 -4.96 -5.16
N THR A 105 -6.24 -3.92 -4.46
CA THR A 105 -7.43 -3.95 -3.62
C THR A 105 -8.39 -2.83 -4.02
N SER A 106 -9.68 -3.07 -3.94
CA SER A 106 -10.71 -2.07 -4.28
C SER A 106 -11.11 -1.27 -3.04
N ASN A 107 -11.43 0.01 -3.25
CA ASN A 107 -11.93 0.91 -2.21
C ASN A 107 -11.03 0.96 -0.97
N ALA A 108 -11.53 0.57 0.19
CA ALA A 108 -10.81 0.57 1.46
C ALA A 108 -10.08 -0.75 1.76
N ALA A 109 -10.26 -1.79 0.93
CA ALA A 109 -9.66 -3.10 1.22
C ALA A 109 -8.12 -3.03 1.32
N THR A 110 -7.57 -3.87 2.18
CA THR A 110 -6.16 -3.85 2.58
C THR A 110 -5.62 -5.28 2.73
N PRO A 111 -4.33 -5.52 2.46
CA PRO A 111 -3.69 -6.81 2.71
C PRO A 111 -3.69 -7.24 4.19
N LEU A 112 -3.89 -6.32 5.14
CA LEU A 112 -3.97 -6.64 6.59
C LEU A 112 -5.06 -7.64 6.95
N THR A 113 -6.08 -7.83 6.10
CA THR A 113 -7.12 -8.83 6.29
C THR A 113 -6.70 -10.22 5.83
N THR A 114 -5.47 -10.37 5.38
CA THR A 114 -4.85 -11.62 4.93
C THR A 114 -3.59 -11.92 5.73
N GLU A 115 -2.92 -13.03 5.45
CA GLU A 115 -1.62 -13.36 6.03
C GLU A 115 -0.44 -12.68 5.30
N ASN A 116 -0.72 -11.88 4.28
CA ASN A 116 0.31 -11.18 3.52
C ASN A 116 0.81 -9.94 4.28
N ILE A 117 2.10 -9.68 4.13
CA ILE A 117 2.76 -8.51 4.71
C ILE A 117 2.88 -7.42 3.65
N PRO A 118 2.23 -6.25 3.81
CA PRO A 118 2.40 -5.13 2.90
C PRO A 118 3.78 -4.49 3.07
N LEU A 119 4.45 -4.22 1.94
CA LEU A 119 5.77 -3.59 1.90
C LEU A 119 5.72 -2.19 1.30
N LEU A 120 4.97 -2.01 0.21
CA LEU A 120 4.76 -0.75 -0.49
C LEU A 120 3.32 -0.66 -0.95
N THR A 121 2.76 0.54 -0.98
CA THR A 121 1.47 0.80 -1.63
C THR A 121 1.48 2.06 -2.47
N CYS A 122 0.66 2.07 -3.50
CA CYS A 122 0.33 3.24 -4.30
C CYS A 122 -1.18 3.47 -4.25
N ASP A 123 -1.59 4.68 -3.88
CA ASP A 123 -2.98 5.11 -3.92
C ASP A 123 -3.42 5.35 -5.37
N VAL A 124 -4.42 4.62 -5.85
CA VAL A 124 -4.99 4.81 -7.19
C VAL A 124 -6.42 5.37 -7.17
N TRP A 125 -6.86 5.89 -6.03
CA TRP A 125 -8.02 6.76 -5.97
C TRP A 125 -7.74 8.05 -6.78
N GLU A 126 -8.76 8.60 -7.46
CA GLU A 126 -8.56 9.81 -8.27
C GLU A 126 -8.07 11.01 -7.45
N HIS A 127 -8.47 11.13 -6.19
CA HIS A 127 -8.00 12.22 -5.33
C HIS A 127 -6.49 12.24 -5.14
N ALA A 128 -5.80 11.11 -5.28
CA ALA A 128 -4.35 11.02 -5.12
C ALA A 128 -3.58 11.69 -6.26
N TYR A 129 -4.17 11.78 -7.45
CA TYR A 129 -3.45 12.28 -8.63
C TYR A 129 -4.20 13.33 -9.45
N TYR A 130 -5.49 13.58 -9.21
CA TYR A 130 -6.31 14.40 -10.09
C TYR A 130 -5.86 15.86 -10.16
N ILE A 131 -5.37 16.45 -9.07
CA ILE A 131 -4.94 17.85 -9.04
C ILE A 131 -3.80 18.09 -10.03
N ASP A 132 -2.78 17.22 -10.03
CA ASP A 132 -1.57 17.41 -10.82
C ASP A 132 -1.64 16.73 -12.19
N TYR A 133 -2.33 15.59 -12.28
CA TYR A 133 -2.31 14.71 -13.46
C TYR A 133 -3.68 14.58 -14.16
N ARG A 134 -4.77 15.11 -13.60
CA ARG A 134 -6.14 14.92 -14.08
C ARG A 134 -6.45 13.41 -14.22
N ASN A 135 -6.85 12.96 -15.40
CA ASN A 135 -7.15 11.56 -15.70
C ASN A 135 -5.91 10.74 -16.14
N ALA A 136 -4.72 11.33 -16.11
CA ALA A 136 -3.50 10.67 -16.57
C ALA A 136 -2.84 9.80 -15.48
N ARG A 137 -3.56 8.78 -14.99
CA ARG A 137 -3.06 7.85 -13.96
C ARG A 137 -1.70 7.25 -14.33
N ALA A 138 -1.46 6.91 -15.61
CA ALA A 138 -0.19 6.37 -16.06
C ALA A 138 0.99 7.29 -15.72
N LYS A 139 0.84 8.60 -15.98
CA LYS A 139 1.90 9.57 -15.69
C LYS A 139 2.13 9.77 -14.19
N TYR A 140 1.09 9.69 -13.37
CA TYR A 140 1.21 9.67 -11.91
C TYR A 140 2.04 8.46 -11.45
N LEU A 141 1.73 7.26 -11.95
CA LEU A 141 2.43 6.02 -11.62
C LEU A 141 3.91 6.04 -12.04
N GLU A 142 4.24 6.63 -13.20
CA GLU A 142 5.63 6.84 -13.61
C GLU A 142 6.41 7.70 -12.61
N ASN A 143 5.79 8.77 -12.11
CA ASN A 143 6.41 9.69 -11.15
C ASN A 143 6.41 9.17 -9.71
N PHE A 144 5.52 8.26 -9.34
CA PHE A 144 5.46 7.65 -8.02
C PHE A 144 6.80 7.04 -7.58
N TRP A 145 7.53 6.42 -8.51
CA TRP A 145 8.82 5.78 -8.23
C TRP A 145 9.94 6.77 -7.84
N ASN A 146 9.77 8.05 -8.16
CA ASN A 146 10.73 9.08 -7.75
C ASN A 146 10.64 9.43 -6.25
N ILE A 147 9.55 9.06 -5.60
CA ILE A 147 9.27 9.38 -4.19
C ILE A 147 9.04 8.14 -3.33
N ALA A 148 9.04 6.94 -3.89
CA ALA A 148 8.96 5.70 -3.12
C ALA A 148 10.18 5.55 -2.20
N ASP A 149 9.93 5.33 -0.89
CA ASP A 149 10.97 5.18 0.13
C ASP A 149 11.47 3.73 0.19
N TRP A 150 12.55 3.46 -0.52
CA TRP A 150 13.15 2.12 -0.56
C TRP A 150 13.78 1.68 0.76
N GLU A 151 14.26 2.59 1.59
CA GLU A 151 14.78 2.28 2.93
C GLU A 151 13.63 1.79 3.82
N LYS A 152 12.48 2.44 3.74
CA LYS A 152 11.28 2.02 4.47
C LYS A 152 10.76 0.66 3.98
N ILE A 153 10.81 0.41 2.67
CA ILE A 153 10.42 -0.88 2.07
C ILE A 153 11.36 -1.99 2.55
N GLU A 154 12.67 -1.77 2.54
CA GLU A 154 13.68 -2.70 3.05
C GLU A 154 13.48 -2.99 4.54
N MET A 155 13.23 -1.96 5.35
CA MET A 155 12.94 -2.11 6.78
C MET A 155 11.72 -3.02 6.99
N ARG A 156 10.60 -2.75 6.32
CA ARG A 156 9.37 -3.55 6.40
C ARG A 156 9.58 -5.00 5.94
N TYR A 157 10.46 -5.21 4.95
CA TYR A 157 10.80 -6.54 4.47
C TYR A 157 11.59 -7.35 5.49
N ASN A 158 12.52 -6.72 6.22
CA ASN A 158 13.42 -7.37 7.17
C ASN A 158 12.78 -7.58 8.56
N GLU A 159 11.83 -6.74 8.97
CA GLU A 159 11.15 -6.84 10.27
C GLU A 159 10.13 -7.99 10.34
N ASN A 160 9.75 -8.54 9.22
CA ASN A 160 8.74 -9.56 9.05
C ASN A 160 9.29 -10.71 8.19
#